data_3d157a5a445a81ed721256971767fd0e
#
_entry.id   3d157a5a445a81ed721256971767fd0e
#
_cell.length_a   1.000
_cell.length_b   1.000
_cell.length_c   1.000
_cell.angle_alpha   90.00
_cell.angle_beta   90.00
_cell.angle_gamma   90.00
#
_symmetry.space_group_name_H-M   'P 1'
#
loop_
_entity.id
_entity.type
_entity.pdbx_description
1 polymer ?
#
loop_
_entity_poly.entity_id
_entity_poly.type
_entity_poly.pdbx_seq_one_letter_code
_entity_poly.pdbx_strand_id
1 'polypeptide(L)'
;PWQLQADWAERVGLRVPDRLVFGRRGTPGDTLGRFQCGWEPLLWFQRPGGETWLDKRSIATAGVRPKGQLRHSSKRLKSGGQARFTVEYPENSLPDTLWNYGLTSGNGQSGAPDIDKENHPARWPFKLAEDIIRCFCPPDGLAVDPFLGAGTSCAAAVAHGRRFHGGDLGVRQFDPAKAHLDAV
;
A
#
# COMPACT_ATOMS: atom_id res chain seq x y z
N PRO A 1 -1.16 -16.46 5.48
CA PRO A 1 -1.58 -15.08 5.82
C PRO A 1 -3.10 -14.89 5.70
N TRP A 2 -3.72 -15.35 4.60
CA TRP A 2 -5.15 -15.12 4.34
C TRP A 2 -6.09 -15.84 5.32
N GLN A 3 -5.72 -17.04 5.79
CA GLN A 3 -6.46 -17.72 6.85
C GLN A 3 -6.36 -16.94 8.16
N LEU A 4 -5.18 -16.49 8.53
CA LEU A 4 -4.97 -15.65 9.71
C LEU A 4 -5.81 -14.37 9.66
N GLN A 5 -5.90 -13.72 8.49
CA GLN A 5 -6.74 -12.53 8.31
C GLN A 5 -8.22 -12.85 8.53
N ALA A 6 -8.71 -13.97 7.99
CA ALA A 6 -10.10 -14.38 8.16
C ALA A 6 -10.41 -14.73 9.63
N ASP A 7 -9.54 -15.49 10.29
CA ASP A 7 -9.69 -15.88 11.69
C ASP A 7 -9.68 -14.67 12.64
N TRP A 8 -8.81 -13.69 12.37
CA TRP A 8 -8.80 -12.46 13.16
C TRP A 8 -10.04 -11.60 12.92
N ALA A 9 -10.46 -11.45 11.67
CA ALA A 9 -11.66 -10.70 11.33
C ALA A 9 -12.89 -11.30 12.06
N GLU A 10 -13.03 -12.62 12.05
CA GLU A 10 -14.12 -13.31 12.76
C GLU A 10 -14.06 -13.08 14.28
N ARG A 11 -12.88 -13.27 14.89
CA ARG A 11 -12.70 -13.14 16.35
C ARG A 11 -13.01 -11.75 16.89
N VAL A 12 -12.65 -10.70 16.14
CA VAL A 12 -12.81 -9.30 16.58
C VAL A 12 -13.98 -8.59 15.90
N GLY A 13 -14.78 -9.31 15.12
CA GLY A 13 -15.95 -8.76 14.44
C GLY A 13 -15.61 -7.73 13.35
N LEU A 14 -14.44 -7.83 12.72
CA LEU A 14 -14.06 -6.97 11.62
C LEU A 14 -14.49 -7.55 10.26
N ARG A 15 -14.60 -6.68 9.26
CA ARG A 15 -14.80 -7.10 7.86
C ARG A 15 -13.47 -7.09 7.13
N VAL A 16 -13.33 -7.99 6.15
CA VAL A 16 -12.21 -8.03 5.20
C VAL A 16 -12.75 -7.61 3.83
N PRO A 17 -12.60 -6.33 3.44
CA PRO A 17 -13.13 -5.86 2.17
C PRO A 17 -12.41 -6.45 0.96
N ASP A 18 -11.09 -6.58 1.04
CA ASP A 18 -10.26 -7.12 -0.02
C ASP A 18 -8.91 -7.65 0.52
N ARG A 19 -8.11 -8.26 -0.36
CA ARG A 19 -6.79 -8.81 -0.07
C ARG A 19 -5.77 -8.17 -0.99
N LEU A 20 -4.86 -7.42 -0.41
CA LEU A 20 -3.83 -6.71 -1.13
C LEU A 20 -2.47 -7.40 -0.95
N VAL A 21 -1.62 -7.28 -1.94
CA VAL A 21 -0.28 -7.85 -1.93
C VAL A 21 0.73 -6.77 -2.28
N PHE A 22 1.73 -6.62 -1.44
CA PHE A 22 2.90 -5.81 -1.72
C PHE A 22 3.96 -6.67 -2.41
N GLY A 23 4.23 -6.39 -3.68
CA GLY A 23 5.29 -7.04 -4.44
C GLY A 23 6.66 -6.48 -4.06
N ARG A 24 7.56 -7.35 -3.61
CA ARG A 24 8.97 -7.02 -3.32
C ARG A 24 9.85 -7.52 -4.46
N ARG A 25 10.69 -6.66 -5.00
CA ARG A 25 11.73 -7.07 -5.95
C ARG A 25 13.08 -7.15 -5.22
N GLY A 26 13.86 -8.18 -5.53
CA GLY A 26 15.27 -8.23 -5.12
C GLY A 26 15.49 -8.59 -3.65
N THR A 27 14.79 -9.57 -3.11
CA THR A 27 15.19 -10.17 -1.82
C THR A 27 16.59 -10.75 -1.99
N PRO A 28 17.61 -10.28 -1.24
CA PRO A 28 18.94 -10.84 -1.34
C PRO A 28 19.00 -12.26 -0.75
N GLY A 29 19.82 -13.11 -1.34
CA GLY A 29 20.14 -14.42 -0.84
C GLY A 29 19.57 -15.58 -1.65
N ASP A 30 20.37 -16.63 -1.76
CA ASP A 30 19.94 -17.92 -2.29
C ASP A 30 19.29 -18.73 -1.16
N THR A 31 18.04 -19.11 -1.36
CA THR A 31 17.32 -19.99 -0.43
C THR A 31 17.27 -21.39 -1.04
N LEU A 32 18.30 -22.18 -0.78
CA LEU A 32 18.35 -23.57 -1.22
C LEU A 32 17.06 -24.31 -0.82
N GLY A 33 16.41 -24.92 -1.80
CA GLY A 33 15.23 -25.76 -1.59
C GLY A 33 13.87 -25.05 -1.51
N ARG A 34 13.80 -23.73 -1.71
CA ARG A 34 12.51 -23.00 -1.81
C ARG A 34 12.64 -21.76 -2.69
N PHE A 35 11.54 -21.32 -3.27
CA PHE A 35 11.49 -20.03 -3.95
C PHE A 35 11.59 -18.86 -2.95
N GLN A 36 12.24 -17.79 -3.35
CA GLN A 36 12.28 -16.54 -2.57
C GLN A 36 10.88 -15.92 -2.48
N CYS A 37 10.54 -15.41 -1.29
CA CYS A 37 9.28 -14.72 -1.11
C CYS A 37 9.37 -13.32 -1.74
N GLY A 38 8.78 -13.15 -2.91
CA GLY A 38 8.74 -11.89 -3.65
C GLY A 38 7.57 -10.98 -3.32
N TRP A 39 6.83 -11.23 -2.23
CA TRP A 39 5.66 -10.45 -1.84
C TRP A 39 5.38 -10.50 -0.35
N GLU A 40 4.65 -9.52 0.14
CA GLU A 40 4.10 -9.46 1.49
C GLU A 40 2.60 -9.17 1.46
N PRO A 41 1.78 -9.78 2.34
CA PRO A 41 0.37 -9.47 2.41
C PRO A 41 0.15 -8.10 3.07
N LEU A 42 -0.72 -7.29 2.48
CA LEU A 42 -1.29 -6.11 3.11
C LEU A 42 -2.69 -6.50 3.62
N LEU A 43 -2.82 -6.65 4.93
CA LEU A 43 -4.06 -7.11 5.56
C LEU A 43 -4.98 -5.90 5.82
N TRP A 44 -6.06 -5.82 5.04
CA TRP A 44 -7.05 -4.75 5.19
C TRP A 44 -8.24 -5.22 6.02
N PHE A 45 -8.44 -4.56 7.15
CA PHE A 45 -9.59 -4.75 8.02
C PHE A 45 -10.43 -3.49 8.10
N GLN A 46 -11.73 -3.67 8.23
CA GLN A 46 -12.71 -2.59 8.36
C GLN A 46 -13.64 -2.84 9.53
N ARG A 47 -13.93 -1.79 10.32
CA ARG A 47 -14.96 -1.84 11.35
C ARG A 47 -16.34 -1.96 10.70
N PRO A 48 -17.22 -2.87 11.16
CA PRO A 48 -18.60 -2.93 10.70
C PRO A 48 -19.36 -1.64 11.03
N GLY A 49 -20.25 -1.22 10.12
CA GLY A 49 -21.09 -0.02 10.29
C GLY A 49 -20.38 1.32 10.15
N GLY A 50 -19.05 1.33 9.95
CA GLY A 50 -18.31 2.55 9.65
C GLY A 50 -18.34 2.89 8.15
N GLU A 51 -18.34 4.17 7.81
CA GLU A 51 -18.04 4.59 6.46
C GLU A 51 -16.61 4.25 6.10
N THR A 52 -16.41 3.67 4.92
CA THR A 52 -15.09 3.38 4.39
C THR A 52 -14.71 4.44 3.39
N TRP A 53 -13.68 5.20 3.73
CA TRP A 53 -13.01 6.00 2.71
C TRP A 53 -12.14 5.09 1.85
N LEU A 54 -12.32 5.18 0.54
CA LEU A 54 -11.49 4.48 -0.44
C LEU A 54 -11.38 5.31 -1.72
N ASP A 55 -10.26 5.98 -1.90
CA ASP A 55 -9.97 6.75 -3.10
C ASP A 55 -8.85 6.12 -3.95
N LYS A 56 -9.20 5.13 -4.75
CA LYS A 56 -8.25 4.51 -5.70
C LYS A 56 -7.81 5.44 -6.83
N ARG A 57 -8.54 6.53 -7.09
CA ARG A 57 -8.18 7.48 -8.14
C ARG A 57 -6.99 8.33 -7.74
N SER A 58 -6.83 8.62 -6.45
CA SER A 58 -5.68 9.38 -5.94
C SER A 58 -4.34 8.71 -6.22
N ILE A 59 -4.31 7.39 -6.40
CA ILE A 59 -3.12 6.59 -6.68
C ILE A 59 -3.15 5.95 -8.08
N ALA A 60 -4.03 6.40 -8.96
CA ALA A 60 -4.09 5.94 -10.34
C ALA A 60 -2.81 6.30 -11.09
N THR A 61 -2.35 5.39 -11.93
CA THR A 61 -1.18 5.58 -12.81
C THR A 61 -1.61 5.88 -14.24
N ALA A 62 -0.73 6.45 -15.05
CA ALA A 62 -0.98 6.62 -16.47
C ALA A 62 -1.34 5.27 -17.11
N GLY A 63 -2.34 5.29 -17.98
CA GLY A 63 -2.78 4.10 -18.69
C GLY A 63 -1.67 3.55 -19.60
N VAL A 64 -1.56 2.23 -19.68
CA VAL A 64 -0.55 1.55 -20.52
C VAL A 64 -0.79 1.78 -22.01
N ARG A 65 -1.99 2.19 -22.41
CA ARG A 65 -2.39 2.43 -23.79
C ARG A 65 -3.04 3.80 -23.95
N PRO A 66 -2.99 4.39 -25.18
CA PRO A 66 -3.60 5.68 -25.42
C PRO A 66 -5.08 5.73 -25.03
N LYS A 67 -5.48 6.83 -24.39
CA LYS A 67 -6.87 7.14 -24.07
C LYS A 67 -7.75 7.05 -25.31
N GLY A 68 -8.93 6.44 -25.16
CA GLY A 68 -9.90 6.32 -26.27
C GLY A 68 -9.62 5.17 -27.23
N GLN A 69 -8.50 4.45 -27.12
CA GLN A 69 -8.27 3.25 -27.90
C GLN A 69 -9.29 2.17 -27.50
N LEU A 70 -9.96 1.59 -28.49
CA LEU A 70 -10.94 0.55 -28.27
C LEU A 70 -10.26 -0.81 -28.04
N ARG A 71 -10.80 -1.57 -27.10
CA ARG A 71 -10.49 -2.99 -26.90
C ARG A 71 -11.75 -3.82 -26.97
N HIS A 72 -11.69 -4.96 -27.61
CA HIS A 72 -12.73 -5.99 -27.51
C HIS A 72 -12.45 -6.85 -26.28
N SER A 73 -13.47 -7.07 -25.48
CA SER A 73 -13.39 -7.89 -24.27
C SER A 73 -14.59 -8.83 -24.20
N SER A 74 -14.49 -9.87 -23.39
CA SER A 74 -15.61 -10.79 -23.16
C SER A 74 -15.74 -11.08 -21.66
N LYS A 75 -16.99 -11.27 -21.23
CA LYS A 75 -17.32 -11.68 -19.87
C LYS A 75 -18.11 -12.98 -19.91
N ARG A 76 -17.72 -13.95 -19.12
CA ARG A 76 -18.47 -15.18 -18.93
C ARG A 76 -19.78 -14.88 -18.20
N LEU A 77 -20.89 -15.30 -18.74
CA LEU A 77 -22.21 -15.17 -18.13
C LEU A 77 -22.45 -16.29 -17.13
N LYS A 78 -23.27 -16.04 -16.13
CA LYS A 78 -23.70 -17.09 -15.18
C LYS A 78 -24.44 -18.24 -15.87
N SER A 79 -25.05 -17.97 -17.02
CA SER A 79 -25.73 -18.97 -17.89
C SER A 79 -24.80 -19.85 -18.71
N GLY A 80 -23.47 -19.68 -18.59
CA GLY A 80 -22.46 -20.47 -19.31
C GLY A 80 -22.00 -19.90 -20.66
N GLY A 81 -22.66 -18.87 -21.20
CA GLY A 81 -22.23 -18.15 -22.41
C GLY A 81 -21.17 -17.08 -22.19
N GLN A 82 -20.76 -16.42 -23.28
CA GLN A 82 -19.88 -15.25 -23.25
C GLN A 82 -20.58 -14.03 -23.85
N ALA A 83 -20.61 -12.92 -23.11
CA ALA A 83 -20.96 -11.62 -23.66
C ALA A 83 -19.69 -10.92 -24.17
N ARG A 84 -19.71 -10.47 -25.41
CA ARG A 84 -18.65 -9.62 -26.00
C ARG A 84 -19.06 -8.16 -25.86
N PHE A 85 -18.11 -7.31 -25.54
CA PHE A 85 -18.31 -5.87 -25.42
C PHE A 85 -17.04 -5.13 -25.82
N THR A 86 -17.20 -3.88 -26.20
CA THR A 86 -16.08 -2.99 -26.51
C THR A 86 -15.95 -1.96 -25.39
N VAL A 87 -14.74 -1.73 -24.94
CA VAL A 87 -14.40 -0.77 -23.89
C VAL A 87 -13.32 0.16 -24.41
N GLU A 88 -13.41 1.42 -24.08
CA GLU A 88 -12.33 2.38 -24.30
C GLU A 88 -11.28 2.27 -23.20
N TYR A 89 -10.00 2.39 -23.55
CA TYR A 89 -8.94 2.52 -22.56
C TYR A 89 -9.06 3.88 -21.87
N PRO A 90 -9.10 3.88 -20.52
CA PRO A 90 -9.10 5.12 -19.77
C PRO A 90 -7.73 5.80 -19.84
N GLU A 91 -7.71 7.09 -19.55
CA GLU A 91 -6.46 7.86 -19.44
C GLU A 91 -5.57 7.34 -18.31
N ASN A 92 -6.20 6.97 -17.19
CA ASN A 92 -5.51 6.45 -16.02
C ASN A 92 -5.98 5.03 -15.70
N SER A 93 -5.05 4.19 -15.32
CA SER A 93 -5.31 2.84 -14.80
C SER A 93 -5.49 2.91 -13.29
N LEU A 94 -6.61 2.42 -12.77
CA LEU A 94 -6.78 2.22 -11.34
C LEU A 94 -5.89 1.08 -10.85
N PRO A 95 -5.38 1.15 -9.62
CA PRO A 95 -4.60 0.08 -9.03
C PRO A 95 -5.43 -1.20 -8.90
N ASP A 96 -4.78 -2.33 -9.08
CA ASP A 96 -5.31 -3.65 -8.75
C ASP A 96 -4.92 -4.05 -7.31
N THR A 97 -4.99 -5.32 -6.99
CA THR A 97 -4.64 -5.85 -5.67
C THR A 97 -3.15 -6.17 -5.51
N LEU A 98 -2.36 -6.07 -6.57
CA LEU A 98 -0.92 -6.27 -6.55
C LEU A 98 -0.18 -4.92 -6.67
N TRP A 99 0.34 -4.46 -5.56
CA TRP A 99 1.07 -3.21 -5.45
C TRP A 99 2.57 -3.45 -5.55
N ASN A 100 3.19 -3.00 -6.64
CA ASN A 100 4.62 -3.18 -6.89
C ASN A 100 5.39 -1.88 -6.67
N TYR A 101 6.24 -1.88 -5.67
CA TYR A 101 7.18 -0.79 -5.40
C TYR A 101 8.61 -1.31 -5.44
N GLY A 102 9.55 -0.45 -5.83
CA GLY A 102 10.97 -0.76 -5.71
C GLY A 102 11.35 -1.02 -4.25
N LEU A 103 12.38 -1.82 -4.04
CA LEU A 103 12.95 -1.95 -2.70
C LEU A 103 13.50 -0.60 -2.24
N THR A 104 13.34 -0.29 -0.98
CA THR A 104 14.11 0.72 -0.27
C THR A 104 15.52 0.20 0.02
N SER A 105 16.21 -0.33 -1.00
CA SER A 105 17.62 -0.61 -0.85
C SER A 105 18.34 0.73 -0.88
N GLY A 106 19.11 0.99 0.11
CA GLY A 106 20.07 2.03 0.42
C GLY A 106 20.48 3.15 -0.56
N ASN A 107 19.86 3.28 -1.70
CA ASN A 107 20.20 4.22 -2.76
C ASN A 107 19.12 5.27 -3.05
N GLY A 108 18.28 5.65 -2.08
CA GLY A 108 17.43 6.85 -2.19
C GLY A 108 16.32 6.81 -3.25
N GLN A 109 16.06 5.69 -3.92
CA GLN A 109 15.06 5.60 -5.01
C GLN A 109 13.59 5.61 -4.55
N SER A 110 13.34 5.74 -3.26
CA SER A 110 11.97 5.73 -2.70
C SER A 110 11.39 7.12 -2.46
N GLY A 111 12.08 8.19 -2.84
CA GLY A 111 11.62 9.57 -2.61
C GLY A 111 11.67 10.02 -1.15
N ALA A 112 11.99 9.15 -0.22
CA ALA A 112 12.20 9.53 1.17
C ALA A 112 13.63 10.07 1.36
N PRO A 113 13.81 11.10 2.21
CA PRO A 113 15.11 11.55 2.61
C PRO A 113 15.95 10.39 3.15
N ASP A 114 17.26 10.41 2.90
CA ASP A 114 18.21 9.36 3.30
C ASP A 114 18.52 9.46 4.81
N ILE A 115 17.48 9.30 5.62
CA ILE A 115 17.56 9.45 7.06
C ILE A 115 17.84 8.08 7.67
N ASP A 116 19.03 7.93 8.21
CA ASP A 116 19.49 6.84 9.07
C ASP A 116 19.33 5.41 8.52
N LYS A 117 20.21 5.05 7.56
CA LYS A 117 20.31 3.68 7.02
C LYS A 117 20.72 2.65 8.07
N GLU A 118 21.42 3.06 9.11
CA GLU A 118 22.02 2.14 10.06
C GLU A 118 21.04 1.61 11.12
N ASN A 119 19.98 2.37 11.41
CA ASN A 119 19.09 2.04 12.52
C ASN A 119 17.76 1.39 12.14
N HIS A 120 17.37 1.39 10.86
CA HIS A 120 16.12 0.75 10.40
C HIS A 120 16.29 -0.07 9.12
N PRO A 121 16.71 -1.34 9.23
CA PRO A 121 17.00 -2.18 8.07
C PRO A 121 15.74 -2.60 7.27
N ALA A 122 14.54 -2.44 7.82
CA ALA A 122 13.27 -2.93 7.24
C ALA A 122 12.22 -1.82 7.07
N ARG A 123 12.62 -0.65 6.57
CA ARG A 123 11.67 0.44 6.29
C ARG A 123 10.74 0.11 5.13
N TRP A 124 9.52 0.55 5.24
CA TRP A 124 8.59 0.55 4.12
C TRP A 124 9.04 1.54 3.04
N PRO A 125 8.80 1.25 1.75
CA PRO A 125 8.93 2.25 0.71
C PRO A 125 8.03 3.45 1.01
N PHE A 126 8.57 4.66 0.93
CA PHE A 126 7.78 5.88 1.17
C PHE A 126 6.57 5.93 0.24
N LYS A 127 6.74 5.56 -1.02
CA LYS A 127 5.66 5.51 -2.01
C LYS A 127 4.53 4.54 -1.61
N LEU A 128 4.83 3.43 -0.96
CA LEU A 128 3.80 2.51 -0.44
C LEU A 128 3.00 3.18 0.69
N ALA A 129 3.68 3.81 1.66
CA ALA A 129 3.03 4.52 2.75
C ALA A 129 2.17 5.69 2.21
N GLU A 130 2.71 6.45 1.27
CA GLU A 130 2.02 7.53 0.58
C GLU A 130 0.72 7.06 -0.08
N ASP A 131 0.78 5.99 -0.84
CA ASP A 131 -0.38 5.44 -1.54
C ASP A 131 -1.42 4.84 -0.57
N ILE A 132 -0.98 4.23 0.53
CA ILE A 132 -1.89 3.80 1.60
C ILE A 132 -2.61 5.01 2.21
N ILE A 133 -1.89 6.06 2.59
CA ILE A 133 -2.49 7.27 3.18
C ILE A 133 -3.48 7.92 2.20
N ARG A 134 -3.10 8.13 0.96
CA ARG A 134 -3.95 8.77 -0.05
C ARG A 134 -5.20 7.95 -0.36
N CYS A 135 -5.06 6.64 -0.39
CA CYS A 135 -6.14 5.73 -0.75
C CYS A 135 -7.13 5.49 0.40
N PHE A 136 -6.65 5.38 1.64
CA PHE A 136 -7.46 4.92 2.78
C PHE A 136 -7.71 5.97 3.87
N CYS A 137 -7.05 7.13 3.83
CA CYS A 137 -7.28 8.21 4.78
C CYS A 137 -7.87 9.43 4.07
N PRO A 138 -9.07 9.93 4.46
CA PRO A 138 -9.63 11.13 3.85
C PRO A 138 -8.75 12.36 4.10
N PRO A 139 -8.88 13.44 3.28
CA PRO A 139 -8.31 14.73 3.62
C PRO A 139 -8.68 15.14 5.06
N ASP A 140 -7.75 15.73 5.79
CA ASP A 140 -7.89 16.09 7.22
C ASP A 140 -8.17 14.90 8.16
N GLY A 141 -8.17 13.68 7.66
CA GLY A 141 -8.33 12.46 8.44
C GLY A 141 -7.16 12.23 9.39
N LEU A 142 -7.33 11.31 10.34
CA LEU A 142 -6.30 10.90 11.29
C LEU A 142 -5.73 9.53 10.90
N ALA A 143 -4.44 9.48 10.59
CA ALA A 143 -3.68 8.24 10.49
C ALA A 143 -3.07 7.91 11.85
N VAL A 144 -3.14 6.64 12.25
CA VAL A 144 -2.56 6.15 13.52
C VAL A 144 -1.63 4.99 13.23
N ASP A 145 -0.39 5.07 13.75
CA ASP A 145 0.60 4.00 13.61
C ASP A 145 1.22 3.69 14.98
N PRO A 146 0.83 2.58 15.61
CA PRO A 146 1.37 2.17 16.91
C PRO A 146 2.78 1.54 16.84
N PHE A 147 3.33 1.37 15.62
CA PHE A 147 4.66 0.80 15.35
C PHE A 147 5.46 1.73 14.44
N LEU A 148 5.63 2.97 14.89
CA LEU A 148 6.11 4.11 14.10
C LEU A 148 7.44 3.85 13.36
N GLY A 149 8.36 3.12 13.97
CA GLY A 149 9.69 2.87 13.40
C GLY A 149 10.38 4.16 12.94
N ALA A 150 10.81 4.20 11.70
CA ALA A 150 11.46 5.37 11.10
C ALA A 150 10.49 6.52 10.73
N GLY A 151 9.20 6.43 11.05
CA GLY A 151 8.22 7.49 10.80
C GLY A 151 7.74 7.62 9.36
N THR A 152 7.92 6.61 8.53
CA THR A 152 7.53 6.66 7.10
C THR A 152 6.03 6.94 6.92
N SER A 153 5.17 6.32 7.73
CA SER A 153 3.72 6.55 7.72
C SER A 153 3.35 7.96 8.17
N CYS A 154 4.06 8.48 9.17
CA CYS A 154 3.90 9.83 9.67
C CYS A 154 4.24 10.87 8.60
N ALA A 155 5.42 10.76 8.00
CA ALA A 155 5.86 11.66 6.93
C ALA A 155 4.88 11.63 5.74
N ALA A 156 4.43 10.46 5.34
CA ALA A 156 3.44 10.33 4.27
C ALA A 156 2.10 11.00 4.63
N ALA A 157 1.63 10.88 5.88
CA ALA A 157 0.40 11.51 6.32
C ALA A 157 0.52 13.04 6.30
N VAL A 158 1.59 13.59 6.84
CA VAL A 158 1.84 15.04 6.88
C VAL A 158 2.01 15.62 5.48
N ALA A 159 2.79 14.96 4.60
CA ALA A 159 2.99 15.39 3.22
C ALA A 159 1.68 15.54 2.43
N HIS A 160 0.66 14.81 2.84
CA HIS A 160 -0.65 14.83 2.17
C HIS A 160 -1.77 15.50 2.98
N GLY A 161 -1.43 16.30 3.99
CA GLY A 161 -2.40 17.07 4.77
C GLY A 161 -3.31 16.20 5.64
N ARG A 162 -2.82 15.05 6.12
CA ARG A 162 -3.52 14.21 7.09
C ARG A 162 -2.94 14.45 8.48
N ARG A 163 -3.79 14.38 9.49
CA ARG A 163 -3.34 14.37 10.88
C ARG A 163 -2.69 13.02 11.18
N PHE A 164 -1.72 13.02 12.06
CA PHE A 164 -1.02 11.81 12.44
C PHE A 164 -0.94 11.65 13.96
N HIS A 165 -1.03 10.42 14.41
CA HIS A 165 -0.70 10.01 15.77
C HIS A 165 0.07 8.68 15.70
N GLY A 166 1.23 8.61 16.33
CA GLY A 166 2.04 7.41 16.29
C GLY A 166 2.83 7.20 17.58
N GLY A 167 3.29 5.97 17.76
CA GLY A 167 4.11 5.57 18.89
C GLY A 167 5.04 4.42 18.54
N ASP A 168 6.09 4.28 19.34
CA ASP A 168 7.04 3.16 19.27
C ASP A 168 7.55 2.83 20.67
N LEU A 169 8.05 1.61 20.86
CA LEU A 169 8.58 1.17 22.17
C LEU A 169 9.96 1.76 22.49
N GLY A 170 10.71 2.17 21.49
CA GLY A 170 12.09 2.62 21.64
C GLY A 170 12.25 4.14 21.46
N VAL A 171 12.92 4.79 22.38
CA VAL A 171 13.25 6.23 22.28
C VAL A 171 14.10 6.53 21.04
N ARG A 172 14.96 5.59 20.63
CA ARG A 172 15.85 5.73 19.46
C ARG A 172 15.11 5.88 18.13
N GLN A 173 13.84 5.48 18.06
CA GLN A 173 13.01 5.59 16.85
C GLN A 173 12.41 7.00 16.68
N PHE A 174 12.34 7.81 17.74
CA PHE A 174 11.74 9.14 17.65
C PHE A 174 12.63 10.16 16.91
N ASP A 175 13.95 10.08 17.03
CA ASP A 175 14.86 11.01 16.35
C ASP A 175 14.81 10.84 14.81
N PRO A 176 14.91 9.64 14.25
CA PRO A 176 14.70 9.41 12.82
C PRO A 176 13.30 9.82 12.33
N ALA A 177 12.26 9.53 13.11
CA ALA A 177 10.89 9.90 12.76
C ALA A 177 10.71 11.42 12.71
N LYS A 178 11.30 12.16 13.68
CA LYS A 178 11.31 13.62 13.70
C LYS A 178 12.07 14.20 12.51
N ALA A 179 13.27 13.69 12.24
CA ALA A 179 14.06 14.12 11.08
C ALA A 179 13.33 13.88 9.75
N HIS A 180 12.53 12.80 9.67
CA HIS A 180 11.70 12.51 8.51
C HIS A 180 10.54 13.52 8.36
N LEU A 181 9.97 13.97 9.48
CA LEU A 181 8.95 15.03 9.48
C LEU A 181 9.51 16.39 9.09
N ASP A 182 10.68 16.74 9.61
CA ASP A 182 11.34 18.03 9.35
C ASP A 182 11.79 18.16 7.87
N ALA A 183 11.83 17.05 7.13
CA ALA A 183 12.23 16.98 5.72
C ALA A 183 11.06 16.99 4.73
N VAL A 184 9.80 17.00 5.21
CA VAL A 184 8.56 17.07 4.43
C VAL A 184 7.93 18.45 4.53
#